data_d62c9eaae7b00790b27192a59d62857c
#
_entry.id   d62c9eaae7b00790b27192a59d62857c
#
_cell.length_a   1.000
_cell.length_b   1.000
_cell.length_c   1.000
_cell.angle_alpha   90.00
_cell.angle_beta   90.00
_cell.angle_gamma   90.00
#
_symmetry.space_group_name_H-M   'P 1'
#
loop_
_entity.id
_entity.type
_entity.pdbx_description
1 polymer ?
#
loop_
_entity_poly.entity_id
_entity_poly.type
_entity_poly.pdbx_seq_one_letter_code
_entity_poly.pdbx_strand_id
1 'polypeptide(L)'
;RGEASKGKTAGRGTKGTKARYQVRAGFEGGQLPLQMRLPKLRGFKNPFRTEYQVVNLDKLSAHFPEGGEVTVDALVSKGLVRRGQPVKVLGTGEITSAVQVKANAFSSSAVEKIQAAGGSTETL
;
A
#
# COMPACT_ATOMS: atom_id res chain seq x y z
N ARG A 1 31.35 31.10 18.77
CA ARG A 1 30.77 32.43 18.80
C ARG A 1 31.00 33.07 20.15
N GLY A 2 31.20 34.39 20.18
CA GLY A 2 31.45 35.13 21.41
C GLY A 2 30.25 35.25 22.34
N GLU A 3 30.47 35.84 23.48
CA GLU A 3 29.50 35.94 24.57
C GLU A 3 28.56 37.15 24.51
N ALA A 4 28.43 37.76 23.34
CA ALA A 4 27.50 38.87 23.16
C ALA A 4 26.02 38.40 23.29
N SER A 5 25.07 39.26 23.01
CA SER A 5 23.63 38.98 23.15
C SER A 5 23.11 37.79 22.35
N LYS A 6 23.81 37.41 21.29
CA LYS A 6 23.45 36.24 20.44
C LYS A 6 24.47 35.12 20.63
N GLY A 7 24.00 33.86 20.57
CA GLY A 7 24.85 32.68 20.64
C GLY A 7 25.22 32.20 22.05
N LYS A 8 24.76 32.85 23.09
CA LYS A 8 24.90 32.36 24.47
C LYS A 8 24.17 31.03 24.60
N THR A 9 24.81 30.06 25.26
CA THR A 9 24.29 28.69 25.45
C THR A 9 23.83 27.98 24.17
N ALA A 10 24.17 28.52 23.00
CA ALA A 10 23.81 28.02 21.69
C ALA A 10 22.30 27.74 21.50
N GLY A 11 21.43 28.51 22.16
CA GLY A 11 19.97 28.33 22.13
C GLY A 11 19.43 27.12 22.90
N ARG A 12 20.28 26.50 23.75
CA ARG A 12 19.89 25.27 24.47
C ARG A 12 19.37 25.54 25.90
N GLY A 13 19.34 26.78 26.35
CA GLY A 13 18.91 27.16 27.70
C GLY A 13 19.94 26.83 28.78
N THR A 14 19.54 26.78 30.05
CA THR A 14 20.50 26.75 31.18
C THR A 14 20.78 25.33 31.58
N LYS A 15 20.16 24.38 31.76
CA LYS A 15 20.41 23.00 32.22
C LYS A 15 19.46 22.03 31.50
N GLY A 16 19.69 20.78 31.67
CA GLY A 16 18.85 19.72 31.16
C GLY A 16 19.58 18.78 30.20
N THR A 17 19.01 17.65 29.95
CA THR A 17 19.63 16.59 29.14
C THR A 17 19.86 17.04 27.70
N LYS A 18 18.91 17.73 27.10
CA LYS A 18 19.02 18.27 25.74
C LYS A 18 20.03 19.44 25.62
N ALA A 19 20.35 20.11 26.73
CA ALA A 19 21.39 21.17 26.75
C ALA A 19 22.81 20.60 26.74
N ARG A 20 22.99 19.35 27.17
CA ARG A 20 24.29 18.67 27.28
C ARG A 20 24.55 17.67 26.19
N TYR A 21 23.55 16.98 25.75
CA TYR A 21 23.66 15.93 24.75
C TYR A 21 22.35 15.77 23.96
N GLN A 22 22.39 14.99 22.90
CA GLN A 22 21.19 14.61 22.17
C GLN A 22 20.49 13.44 22.87
N VAL A 23 19.18 13.55 23.02
CA VAL A 23 18.34 12.49 23.56
C VAL A 23 17.76 11.70 22.38
N ARG A 24 17.84 10.37 22.44
CA ARG A 24 17.23 9.50 21.43
C ARG A 24 15.72 9.77 21.31
N ALA A 25 15.18 9.67 20.11
CA ALA A 25 13.74 9.77 19.89
C ALA A 25 12.99 8.70 20.69
N GLY A 26 11.85 9.06 21.31
CA GLY A 26 11.05 8.16 22.12
C GLY A 26 11.53 7.93 23.55
N PHE A 27 12.59 8.64 24.00
CA PHE A 27 12.99 8.58 25.41
C PHE A 27 12.03 9.37 26.29
N GLU A 28 11.47 8.72 27.31
CA GLU A 28 10.45 9.26 28.20
C GLU A 28 11.00 9.59 29.62
N GLY A 29 12.23 10.05 29.74
CA GLY A 29 12.82 10.50 31.00
C GLY A 29 13.13 9.38 32.00
N GLY A 30 13.24 8.15 31.57
CA GLY A 30 13.45 6.97 32.43
C GLY A 30 12.21 6.14 32.66
N GLN A 31 11.02 6.64 32.33
CA GLN A 31 9.81 5.84 32.28
C GLN A 31 9.91 4.81 31.15
N LEU A 32 9.32 3.64 31.34
CA LEU A 32 9.27 2.60 30.31
C LEU A 32 8.56 3.17 29.05
N PRO A 33 9.25 3.26 27.88
CA PRO A 33 8.67 3.84 26.68
C PRO A 33 7.40 3.13 26.22
N LEU A 34 6.49 3.86 25.57
CA LEU A 34 5.19 3.36 25.14
C LEU A 34 5.29 2.09 24.29
N GLN A 35 6.25 2.02 23.38
CA GLN A 35 6.47 0.82 22.55
C GLN A 35 6.84 -0.43 23.37
N MET A 36 7.38 -0.26 24.57
CA MET A 36 7.70 -1.37 25.47
C MET A 36 6.56 -1.70 26.45
N ARG A 37 5.63 -0.76 26.66
CA ARG A 37 4.42 -0.97 27.48
C ARG A 37 3.32 -1.67 26.71
N LEU A 38 3.29 -1.51 25.38
CA LEU A 38 2.29 -2.15 24.54
C LEU A 38 2.52 -3.67 24.48
N PRO A 39 1.46 -4.48 24.53
CA PRO A 39 1.58 -5.92 24.37
C PRO A 39 2.08 -6.26 22.95
N LYS A 40 2.85 -7.32 22.83
CA LYS A 40 3.28 -7.84 21.54
C LYS A 40 2.07 -8.32 20.73
N LEU A 41 2.09 -8.05 19.44
CA LEU A 41 1.09 -8.61 18.52
C LEU A 41 1.19 -10.14 18.52
N ARG A 42 0.03 -10.80 18.59
CA ARG A 42 -0.06 -12.26 18.53
C ARG A 42 0.14 -12.74 17.09
N GLY A 43 0.59 -13.98 16.94
CA GLY A 43 0.80 -14.63 15.66
C GLY A 43 2.20 -14.39 15.08
N PHE A 44 2.35 -14.76 13.84
CA PHE A 44 3.60 -14.66 13.09
C PHE A 44 3.35 -14.12 11.68
N LYS A 45 4.38 -13.61 11.04
CA LYS A 45 4.33 -13.24 9.61
C LYS A 45 4.67 -14.46 8.78
N ASN A 46 3.73 -14.91 7.95
CA ASN A 46 3.98 -16.00 7.02
C ASN A 46 4.99 -15.56 5.94
N PRO A 47 6.21 -16.16 5.89
CA PRO A 47 7.23 -15.82 4.90
C PRO A 47 6.84 -16.23 3.47
N PHE A 48 5.90 -17.16 3.31
CA PHE A 48 5.41 -17.67 2.03
C PHE A 48 4.09 -17.04 1.59
N ARG A 49 3.73 -15.90 2.17
CA ARG A 49 2.52 -15.16 1.79
C ARG A 49 2.63 -14.69 0.35
N THR A 50 1.68 -15.09 -0.47
CA THR A 50 1.51 -14.54 -1.83
C THR A 50 0.74 -13.23 -1.76
N GLU A 51 1.36 -12.14 -2.17
CA GLU A 51 0.73 -10.82 -2.22
C GLU A 51 0.31 -10.50 -3.64
N TYR A 52 -0.99 -10.26 -3.82
CA TYR A 52 -1.56 -9.87 -5.10
C TYR A 52 -1.70 -8.36 -5.20
N GLN A 53 -1.44 -7.83 -6.40
CA GLN A 53 -1.89 -6.50 -6.75
C GLN A 53 -3.37 -6.56 -7.12
N VAL A 54 -4.16 -5.65 -6.57
CA VAL A 54 -5.59 -5.63 -6.76
C VAL A 54 -5.99 -4.65 -7.85
N VAL A 55 -6.82 -5.11 -8.78
CA VAL A 55 -7.49 -4.28 -9.78
C VAL A 55 -8.99 -4.46 -9.65
N ASN A 56 -9.73 -3.38 -9.50
CA ASN A 56 -11.19 -3.40 -9.40
C ASN A 56 -11.86 -3.18 -10.76
N LEU A 57 -13.10 -3.62 -10.90
CA LEU A 57 -13.87 -3.51 -12.15
C LEU A 57 -14.11 -2.05 -12.58
N ASP A 58 -14.28 -1.12 -11.64
CA ASP A 58 -14.41 0.31 -11.93
C ASP A 58 -13.18 0.86 -12.66
N LYS A 59 -11.98 0.45 -12.25
CA LYS A 59 -10.74 0.83 -12.94
C LYS A 59 -10.62 0.17 -14.31
N LEU A 60 -11.07 -1.08 -14.45
CA LEU A 60 -11.09 -1.74 -15.75
C LEU A 60 -12.04 -1.03 -16.71
N SER A 61 -13.26 -0.67 -16.29
CA SER A 61 -14.22 0.03 -17.13
C SER A 61 -13.73 1.44 -17.52
N ALA A 62 -13.04 2.14 -16.63
CA ALA A 62 -12.48 3.47 -16.92
C ALA A 62 -11.34 3.43 -17.95
N HIS A 63 -10.48 2.40 -17.92
CA HIS A 63 -9.33 2.31 -18.80
C HIS A 63 -9.57 1.49 -20.08
N PHE A 64 -10.63 0.68 -20.11
CA PHE A 64 -11.03 -0.17 -21.24
C PHE A 64 -12.53 0.02 -21.56
N PRO A 65 -12.98 1.23 -21.89
CA PRO A 65 -14.40 1.53 -22.13
C PRO A 65 -14.96 0.80 -23.35
N GLU A 66 -14.13 0.54 -24.34
CA GLU A 66 -14.50 -0.18 -25.57
C GLU A 66 -14.48 -1.72 -25.42
N GLY A 67 -14.05 -2.21 -24.25
CA GLY A 67 -13.87 -3.64 -24.05
C GLY A 67 -12.59 -4.17 -24.67
N GLY A 68 -12.57 -5.47 -24.97
CA GLY A 68 -11.45 -6.13 -25.62
C GLY A 68 -10.62 -7.00 -24.66
N GLU A 69 -9.41 -7.36 -25.10
CA GLU A 69 -8.53 -8.23 -24.34
C GLU A 69 -7.69 -7.44 -23.32
N VAL A 70 -7.80 -7.79 -22.05
CA VAL A 70 -7.09 -7.18 -20.93
C VAL A 70 -6.08 -8.18 -20.38
N THR A 71 -4.84 -8.07 -20.84
CA THR A 71 -3.71 -8.87 -20.36
C THR A 71 -2.98 -8.14 -19.22
N VAL A 72 -2.13 -8.86 -18.47
CA VAL A 72 -1.28 -8.25 -17.41
C VAL A 72 -0.38 -7.17 -17.99
N ASP A 73 0.18 -7.37 -19.19
CA ASP A 73 1.02 -6.35 -19.86
C ASP A 73 0.22 -5.10 -20.25
N ALA A 74 -1.03 -5.26 -20.67
CA ALA A 74 -1.93 -4.12 -20.91
C ALA A 74 -2.22 -3.34 -19.63
N LEU A 75 -2.41 -4.02 -18.49
CA LEU A 75 -2.59 -3.38 -17.18
C LEU A 75 -1.32 -2.64 -16.73
N VAL A 76 -0.14 -3.18 -16.99
CA VAL A 76 1.15 -2.51 -16.71
C VAL A 76 1.32 -1.27 -17.58
N SER A 77 1.03 -1.35 -18.88
CA SER A 77 1.16 -0.21 -19.81
C SER A 77 0.22 0.95 -19.46
N LYS A 78 -0.97 0.64 -18.93
CA LYS A 78 -1.93 1.64 -18.41
C LYS A 78 -1.57 2.13 -16.98
N GLY A 79 -0.53 1.59 -16.34
CA GLY A 79 -0.10 1.98 -15.00
C GLY A 79 -0.99 1.49 -13.86
N LEU A 80 -1.90 0.54 -14.11
CA LEU A 80 -2.79 -0.03 -13.10
C LEU A 80 -2.08 -1.00 -12.16
N VAL A 81 -1.06 -1.70 -12.66
CA VAL A 81 -0.26 -2.68 -11.92
C VAL A 81 1.23 -2.51 -12.22
N ARG A 82 2.07 -3.02 -11.34
CA ARG A 82 3.53 -3.06 -11.50
C ARG A 82 3.96 -4.45 -11.99
N ARG A 83 5.04 -4.52 -12.73
CA ARG A 83 5.63 -5.79 -13.14
C ARG A 83 6.13 -6.61 -11.96
N GLY A 84 6.10 -7.94 -12.07
CA GLY A 84 6.74 -8.85 -11.13
C GLY A 84 5.89 -9.31 -9.94
N GLN A 85 4.63 -8.90 -9.86
CA GLN A 85 3.70 -9.37 -8.84
C GLN A 85 2.41 -9.90 -9.47
N PRO A 86 1.81 -10.96 -8.90
CA PRO A 86 0.57 -11.50 -9.41
C PRO A 86 -0.59 -10.52 -9.24
N VAL A 87 -1.51 -10.55 -10.18
CA VAL A 87 -2.68 -9.65 -10.25
C VAL A 87 -3.94 -10.40 -9.86
N LYS A 88 -4.75 -9.78 -9.00
CA LYS A 88 -6.08 -10.27 -8.65
C LYS A 88 -7.15 -9.23 -9.00
N VAL A 89 -8.17 -9.67 -9.72
CA VAL A 89 -9.32 -8.82 -10.09
C VAL A 89 -10.43 -8.98 -9.07
N LEU A 90 -10.91 -7.86 -8.55
CA LEU A 90 -11.99 -7.79 -7.56
C LEU A 90 -13.24 -7.11 -8.13
N GLY A 91 -14.41 -7.55 -7.64
CA GLY A 91 -15.72 -7.15 -8.16
C GLY A 91 -16.24 -5.79 -7.69
N THR A 92 -15.40 -4.89 -7.19
CA THR A 92 -15.82 -3.55 -6.81
C THR A 92 -16.03 -2.69 -8.07
N GLY A 93 -17.16 -2.02 -8.13
CA GLY A 93 -17.57 -1.25 -9.32
C GLY A 93 -18.44 -2.04 -10.28
N GLU A 94 -18.76 -1.42 -11.41
CA GLU A 94 -19.55 -2.00 -12.46
C GLU A 94 -18.80 -2.00 -13.78
N ILE A 95 -19.05 -3.01 -14.59
CA ILE A 95 -18.50 -3.12 -15.93
C ILE A 95 -19.66 -3.21 -16.92
N THR A 96 -19.63 -2.37 -17.95
CA THR A 96 -20.68 -2.27 -18.97
C THR A 96 -20.23 -2.83 -20.31
N SER A 97 -18.93 -2.93 -20.53
CA SER A 97 -18.34 -3.44 -21.78
C SER A 97 -17.90 -4.89 -21.64
N ALA A 98 -18.02 -5.64 -22.72
CA ALA A 98 -17.52 -7.01 -22.78
C ALA A 98 -15.99 -7.02 -22.82
N VAL A 99 -15.36 -7.52 -21.76
CA VAL A 99 -13.91 -7.64 -21.64
C VAL A 99 -13.47 -9.08 -21.46
N GLN A 100 -12.36 -9.43 -22.08
CA GLN A 100 -11.68 -10.71 -21.86
C GLN A 100 -10.48 -10.43 -20.94
N VAL A 101 -10.58 -10.84 -19.67
CA VAL A 101 -9.56 -10.53 -18.67
C VAL A 101 -8.70 -11.75 -18.39
N LYS A 102 -7.37 -11.59 -18.56
CA LYS A 102 -6.37 -12.59 -18.21
C LYS A 102 -5.61 -12.11 -16.96
N ALA A 103 -5.77 -12.82 -15.83
CA ALA A 103 -5.13 -12.47 -14.56
C ALA A 103 -4.82 -13.73 -13.72
N ASN A 104 -4.03 -13.57 -12.66
CA ASN A 104 -3.62 -14.70 -11.83
C ASN A 104 -4.72 -15.18 -10.88
N ALA A 105 -5.65 -14.32 -10.49
CA ALA A 105 -6.80 -14.69 -9.65
C ALA A 105 -7.97 -13.73 -9.85
N PHE A 106 -9.15 -14.21 -9.55
CA PHE A 106 -10.42 -13.46 -9.58
C PHE A 106 -11.19 -13.67 -8.29
N SER A 107 -12.02 -12.72 -7.91
CA SER A 107 -13.08 -12.96 -6.92
C SER A 107 -14.33 -13.52 -7.60
N SER A 108 -15.16 -14.26 -6.85
CA SER A 108 -16.42 -14.79 -7.38
C SER A 108 -17.32 -13.68 -7.95
N SER A 109 -17.47 -12.59 -7.20
CA SER A 109 -18.24 -11.42 -7.64
C SER A 109 -17.67 -10.73 -8.89
N ALA A 110 -16.36 -10.77 -9.11
CA ALA A 110 -15.77 -10.24 -10.34
C ALA A 110 -16.10 -11.12 -11.54
N VAL A 111 -16.00 -12.44 -11.39
CA VAL A 111 -16.33 -13.40 -12.46
C VAL A 111 -17.81 -13.24 -12.88
N GLU A 112 -18.72 -13.20 -11.91
CA GLU A 112 -20.16 -13.02 -12.17
C GLU A 112 -20.46 -11.74 -12.95
N LYS A 113 -19.87 -10.62 -12.53
CA LYS A 113 -20.07 -9.32 -13.19
C LYS A 113 -19.47 -9.26 -14.60
N ILE A 114 -18.27 -9.82 -14.79
CA ILE A 114 -17.64 -9.87 -16.13
C ILE A 114 -18.47 -10.76 -17.07
N GLN A 115 -18.95 -11.90 -16.61
CA GLN A 115 -19.80 -12.79 -17.40
C GLN A 115 -21.17 -12.16 -17.70
N ALA A 116 -21.77 -11.46 -16.73
CA ALA A 116 -23.03 -10.71 -16.93
C ALA A 116 -22.89 -9.59 -17.99
N ALA A 117 -21.71 -8.99 -18.10
CA ALA A 117 -21.40 -8.02 -19.14
C ALA A 117 -21.00 -8.63 -20.50
N GLY A 118 -21.08 -9.96 -20.63
CA GLY A 118 -20.72 -10.68 -21.87
C GLY A 118 -19.22 -10.90 -22.06
N GLY A 119 -18.42 -10.68 -21.03
CA GLY A 119 -16.98 -10.91 -21.04
C GLY A 119 -16.58 -12.34 -20.65
N SER A 120 -15.28 -12.61 -20.66
CA SER A 120 -14.69 -13.87 -20.21
C SER A 120 -13.50 -13.65 -19.28
N THR A 121 -13.23 -14.64 -18.43
CA THR A 121 -12.11 -14.62 -17.49
C THR A 121 -11.19 -15.81 -17.75
N GLU A 122 -9.90 -15.57 -17.83
CA GLU A 122 -8.87 -16.59 -18.00
C GLU A 122 -7.83 -16.46 -16.87
N THR A 123 -7.58 -17.57 -16.17
CA THR A 123 -6.57 -17.62 -15.09
C THR A 123 -5.24 -18.07 -15.65
N LEU A 124 -4.20 -17.29 -15.39
CA LEU A 124 -2.81 -17.53 -15.82
C LEU A 124 -2.08 -18.51 -14.91
#